data_35c136cd05731591ffe28a65ae72d965
#
_entry.id   35c136cd05731591ffe28a65ae72d965
#
_cell.length_a   1.000
_cell.length_b   1.000
_cell.length_c   1.000
_cell.angle_alpha   90.00
_cell.angle_beta   90.00
_cell.angle_gamma   90.00
#
_symmetry.space_group_name_H-M   'P 1'
#
loop_
_entity.id
_entity.type
_entity.pdbx_description
1 polymer ?
#
loop_
_entity_poly.entity_id
_entity_poly.type
_entity_poly.pdbx_seq_one_letter_code
_entity_poly.pdbx_strand_id
1 'polypeptide(L)'
;MIVRFFFLLYDIEVKMREKRKSSHELGRLRQRKKNMTYKEIKKNEGVLAYLKKGNDNLGTMGFTDHSDAHCAMVAERAAMILKKFGYSDHDIELVKIVGFMHDMGNAINRHAHAEYGALLASQILEKTDLPITDRAIIVSAIGNHDESTGGAVDPISAALIIADKTDVRRTASARRRWHPLISTTA
;
A
#
# COMPACT_ATOMS: atom_id res chain seq x y z
N MET A 1 -54.94 26.75 19.96
CA MET A 1 -53.58 27.35 20.00
C MET A 1 -52.58 26.41 20.65
N ILE A 2 -52.85 25.82 21.79
CA ILE A 2 -51.95 24.97 22.59
C ILE A 2 -51.52 23.69 21.83
N VAL A 3 -52.44 23.00 21.10
CA VAL A 3 -52.17 21.76 20.37
C VAL A 3 -51.14 21.98 19.23
N ARG A 4 -51.18 23.12 18.53
CA ARG A 4 -50.22 23.45 17.48
C ARG A 4 -48.80 23.68 18.03
N PHE A 5 -48.67 24.17 19.24
CA PHE A 5 -47.41 24.40 19.93
C PHE A 5 -46.77 23.07 20.34
N PHE A 6 -47.54 22.09 20.79
CA PHE A 6 -47.05 20.75 21.11
C PHE A 6 -46.57 19.99 19.87
N PHE A 7 -47.23 20.11 18.74
CA PHE A 7 -46.76 19.50 17.48
C PHE A 7 -45.46 20.14 17.00
N LEU A 8 -45.28 21.45 17.14
CA LEU A 8 -44.07 22.14 16.75
C LEU A 8 -42.88 21.73 17.65
N LEU A 9 -43.09 21.57 18.94
CA LEU A 9 -42.06 21.09 19.88
C LEU A 9 -41.66 19.64 19.59
N TYR A 10 -42.64 18.78 19.29
CA TYR A 10 -42.40 17.39 18.92
C TYR A 10 -41.58 17.29 17.64
N ASP A 11 -41.90 18.07 16.61
CA ASP A 11 -41.14 18.11 15.35
C ASP A 11 -39.70 18.58 15.55
N ILE A 12 -39.48 19.58 16.40
CA ILE A 12 -38.13 20.06 16.73
C ILE A 12 -37.35 18.98 17.47
N GLU A 13 -37.96 18.30 18.42
CA GLU A 13 -37.30 17.24 19.18
C GLU A 13 -36.94 16.03 18.32
N VAL A 14 -37.81 15.62 17.39
CA VAL A 14 -37.54 14.57 16.42
C VAL A 14 -36.38 14.94 15.51
N LYS A 15 -36.38 16.16 14.93
CA LYS A 15 -35.27 16.66 14.10
C LYS A 15 -33.94 16.76 14.86
N MET A 16 -33.98 17.15 16.12
CA MET A 16 -32.77 17.18 16.97
C MET A 16 -32.24 15.77 17.30
N ARG A 17 -33.13 14.78 17.51
CA ARG A 17 -32.74 13.38 17.68
C ARG A 17 -32.11 12.79 16.44
N GLU A 18 -32.65 13.06 15.26
CA GLU A 18 -32.08 12.63 13.98
C GLU A 18 -30.72 13.27 13.73
N LYS A 19 -30.57 14.57 14.00
CA LYS A 19 -29.29 15.28 13.88
C LYS A 19 -28.22 14.76 14.86
N ARG A 20 -28.61 14.37 16.08
CA ARG A 20 -27.69 13.73 17.05
C ARG A 20 -27.30 12.32 16.63
N LYS A 21 -28.24 11.52 16.08
CA LYS A 21 -27.93 10.18 15.54
C LYS A 21 -26.95 10.27 14.36
N SER A 22 -27.20 11.17 13.42
CA SER A 22 -26.33 11.42 12.26
C SER A 22 -24.94 11.89 12.70
N SER A 23 -24.83 12.82 13.66
CA SER A 23 -23.54 13.28 14.22
C SER A 23 -22.78 12.19 14.94
N HIS A 24 -23.49 11.30 15.66
CA HIS A 24 -22.88 10.18 16.38
C HIS A 24 -22.42 9.08 15.41
N GLU A 25 -23.17 8.89 14.34
CA GLU A 25 -22.85 7.92 13.27
C GLU A 25 -21.67 8.41 12.42
N LEU A 26 -21.62 9.70 12.08
CA LEU A 26 -20.47 10.37 11.47
C LEU A 26 -19.23 10.32 12.38
N GLY A 27 -19.40 10.51 13.68
CA GLY A 27 -18.34 10.36 14.68
C GLY A 27 -17.80 8.93 14.75
N ARG A 28 -18.70 7.92 14.71
CA ARG A 28 -18.31 6.48 14.65
C ARG A 28 -17.63 6.12 13.34
N LEU A 29 -18.07 6.66 12.21
CA LEU A 29 -17.43 6.46 10.91
C LEU A 29 -16.05 7.13 10.86
N ARG A 30 -15.89 8.29 11.51
CA ARG A 30 -14.61 8.99 11.65
C ARG A 30 -13.64 8.26 12.57
N GLN A 31 -14.11 7.62 13.64
CA GLN A 31 -13.28 6.77 14.52
C GLN A 31 -12.89 5.42 13.89
N ARG A 32 -13.58 4.97 12.82
CA ARG A 32 -13.24 3.75 12.08
C ARG A 32 -12.10 3.92 11.08
N LYS A 33 -11.76 5.13 10.67
CA LYS A 33 -10.58 5.37 9.85
C LYS A 33 -9.35 5.27 10.76
N LYS A 34 -8.61 4.20 10.59
CA LYS A 34 -7.39 3.92 11.34
C LYS A 34 -6.28 4.84 10.80
N ASN A 35 -5.63 5.58 11.70
CA ASN A 35 -4.48 6.40 11.36
C ASN A 35 -3.41 5.51 10.69
N MET A 36 -3.13 5.73 9.41
CA MET A 36 -2.29 4.85 8.62
C MET A 36 -0.87 5.40 8.54
N THR A 37 -0.02 4.81 9.38
CA THR A 37 1.42 5.03 9.36
C THR A 37 2.13 3.80 8.80
N TYR A 38 3.42 3.92 8.47
CA TYR A 38 4.26 2.77 8.13
C TYR A 38 4.18 1.65 9.18
N LYS A 39 4.18 2.01 10.47
CA LYS A 39 4.01 1.05 11.56
C LYS A 39 2.69 0.29 11.50
N GLU A 40 1.62 0.96 11.08
CA GLU A 40 0.30 0.34 10.93
C GLU A 40 0.19 -0.47 9.63
N ILE A 41 0.81 0.00 8.54
CA ILE A 41 0.91 -0.74 7.27
C ILE A 41 1.58 -2.10 7.50
N LYS A 42 2.67 -2.15 8.24
CA LYS A 42 3.39 -3.40 8.57
C LYS A 42 2.55 -4.43 9.35
N LYS A 43 1.45 -4.01 9.95
CA LYS A 43 0.53 -4.85 10.71
C LYS A 43 -0.79 -5.09 9.99
N ASN A 44 -0.97 -4.47 8.82
CA ASN A 44 -2.22 -4.58 8.08
C ASN A 44 -2.36 -6.00 7.50
N GLU A 45 -3.39 -6.72 7.94
CA GLU A 45 -3.63 -8.11 7.54
C GLU A 45 -3.79 -8.26 6.03
N GLY A 46 -4.44 -7.29 5.36
CA GLY A 46 -4.61 -7.31 3.90
C GLY A 46 -3.27 -7.16 3.17
N VAL A 47 -2.41 -6.24 3.61
CA VAL A 47 -1.07 -6.08 3.05
C VAL A 47 -0.25 -7.35 3.22
N LEU A 48 -0.21 -7.89 4.44
CA LEU A 48 0.54 -9.11 4.75
C LEU A 48 0.04 -10.33 3.95
N ALA A 49 -1.28 -10.47 3.79
CA ALA A 49 -1.87 -11.55 3.01
C ALA A 49 -1.46 -11.48 1.52
N TYR A 50 -1.50 -10.29 0.92
CA TYR A 50 -1.08 -10.12 -0.48
C TYR A 50 0.43 -10.32 -0.64
N LEU A 51 1.27 -9.81 0.23
CA LEU A 51 2.72 -10.05 0.19
C LEU A 51 3.04 -11.53 0.31
N LYS A 52 2.44 -12.22 1.28
CA LYS A 52 2.60 -13.67 1.43
C LYS A 52 2.18 -14.42 0.18
N LYS A 53 1.00 -14.13 -0.37
CA LYS A 53 0.51 -14.80 -1.58
C LYS A 53 1.41 -14.52 -2.79
N GLY A 54 1.88 -13.29 -2.94
CA GLY A 54 2.83 -12.91 -3.98
C GLY A 54 4.14 -13.71 -3.89
N ASN A 55 4.71 -13.82 -2.69
CA ASN A 55 5.91 -14.59 -2.44
C ASN A 55 5.71 -16.10 -2.74
N ASP A 56 4.57 -16.68 -2.33
CA ASP A 56 4.23 -18.08 -2.61
C ASP A 56 4.13 -18.32 -4.14
N ASN A 57 3.49 -17.41 -4.89
CA ASN A 57 3.39 -17.48 -6.36
C ASN A 57 4.77 -17.42 -7.02
N LEU A 58 5.61 -16.48 -6.62
CA LEU A 58 6.97 -16.30 -7.15
C LEU A 58 7.84 -17.50 -6.84
N GLY A 59 7.76 -18.07 -5.65
CA GLY A 59 8.45 -19.30 -5.27
C GLY A 59 8.09 -20.49 -6.17
N THR A 60 6.79 -20.63 -6.50
CA THR A 60 6.32 -21.68 -7.43
C THR A 60 6.88 -21.49 -8.84
N MET A 61 7.06 -20.25 -9.29
CA MET A 61 7.65 -19.91 -10.60
C MET A 61 9.18 -19.93 -10.61
N GLY A 62 9.84 -20.25 -9.48
CA GLY A 62 11.30 -20.30 -9.37
C GLY A 62 11.97 -18.94 -9.18
N PHE A 63 11.23 -17.89 -8.87
CA PHE A 63 11.79 -16.60 -8.50
C PHE A 63 12.29 -16.60 -7.06
N THR A 64 13.11 -15.60 -6.75
CA THR A 64 13.70 -15.42 -5.43
C THR A 64 12.73 -14.78 -4.43
N ASP A 65 13.15 -14.73 -3.17
CA ASP A 65 12.40 -14.23 -2.02
C ASP A 65 11.93 -12.77 -2.21
N HIS A 66 10.61 -12.57 -2.20
CA HIS A 66 9.90 -11.30 -2.21
C HIS A 66 9.03 -11.18 -0.96
N SER A 67 9.56 -11.65 0.16
CA SER A 67 8.88 -11.66 1.45
C SER A 67 8.65 -10.24 2.00
N ASP A 68 7.86 -10.17 3.05
CA ASP A 68 7.70 -8.96 3.86
C ASP A 68 9.02 -8.41 4.40
N ALA A 69 10.02 -9.28 4.62
CA ALA A 69 11.38 -8.87 5.01
C ALA A 69 12.10 -8.11 3.90
N HIS A 70 11.96 -8.52 2.62
CA HIS A 70 12.45 -7.75 1.48
C HIS A 70 11.78 -6.38 1.42
N CYS A 71 10.44 -6.35 1.45
CA CYS A 71 9.67 -5.11 1.39
C CYS A 71 10.01 -4.15 2.54
N ALA A 72 10.21 -4.66 3.76
CA ALA A 72 10.64 -3.86 4.90
C ALA A 72 12.04 -3.25 4.67
N MET A 73 12.97 -4.02 4.11
CA MET A 73 14.32 -3.53 3.80
C MET A 73 14.29 -2.47 2.70
N VAL A 74 13.51 -2.65 1.64
CA VAL A 74 13.31 -1.65 0.57
C VAL A 74 12.73 -0.36 1.16
N ALA A 75 11.73 -0.45 2.05
CA ALA A 75 11.16 0.70 2.74
C ALA A 75 12.20 1.51 3.51
N GLU A 76 13.04 0.84 4.31
CA GLU A 76 14.07 1.54 5.11
C GLU A 76 15.19 2.13 4.22
N ARG A 77 15.58 1.44 3.15
CA ARG A 77 16.58 1.97 2.20
C ARG A 77 16.06 3.20 1.45
N ALA A 78 14.83 3.16 0.94
CA ALA A 78 14.21 4.29 0.28
C ALA A 78 14.11 5.51 1.22
N ALA A 79 13.74 5.27 2.48
CA ALA A 79 13.72 6.29 3.51
C ALA A 79 15.10 6.90 3.79
N MET A 80 16.16 6.07 3.85
CA MET A 80 17.54 6.56 4.01
C MET A 80 17.98 7.44 2.83
N ILE A 81 17.58 7.08 1.59
CA ILE A 81 17.87 7.88 0.39
C ILE A 81 17.23 9.26 0.54
N LEU A 82 15.91 9.34 0.76
CA LEU A 82 15.22 10.63 0.90
C LEU A 82 15.76 11.46 2.06
N LYS A 83 16.04 10.84 3.20
CA LYS A 83 16.64 11.52 4.36
C LYS A 83 17.99 12.14 4.03
N LYS A 84 18.84 11.43 3.27
CA LYS A 84 20.15 11.92 2.86
C LYS A 84 20.07 13.14 1.93
N PHE A 85 19.00 13.23 1.14
CA PHE A 85 18.71 14.38 0.26
C PHE A 85 17.89 15.49 0.93
N GLY A 86 17.60 15.39 2.23
CA GLY A 86 16.95 16.44 3.01
C GLY A 86 15.44 16.56 2.80
N TYR A 87 14.77 15.49 2.37
CA TYR A 87 13.31 15.45 2.26
C TYR A 87 12.63 15.46 3.63
N SER A 88 11.37 15.86 3.67
CA SER A 88 10.60 15.99 4.91
C SER A 88 10.34 14.65 5.59
N ASP A 89 10.07 14.66 6.90
CA ASP A 89 9.65 13.46 7.64
C ASP A 89 8.36 12.85 7.05
N HIS A 90 7.49 13.71 6.48
CA HIS A 90 6.29 13.27 5.78
C HIS A 90 6.63 12.44 4.52
N ASP A 91 7.52 12.93 3.67
CA ASP A 91 7.96 12.20 2.47
C ASP A 91 8.67 10.89 2.85
N ILE A 92 9.45 10.91 3.94
CA ILE A 92 10.11 9.72 4.49
C ILE A 92 9.09 8.69 4.97
N GLU A 93 8.00 9.11 5.60
CA GLU A 93 6.93 8.21 6.01
C GLU A 93 6.20 7.62 4.79
N LEU A 94 5.88 8.45 3.78
CA LEU A 94 5.23 8.00 2.55
C LEU A 94 6.09 6.97 1.79
N VAL A 95 7.39 7.22 1.62
CA VAL A 95 8.25 6.28 0.91
C VAL A 95 8.42 4.95 1.63
N LYS A 96 8.35 4.93 2.97
CA LYS A 96 8.32 3.68 3.73
C LYS A 96 7.05 2.87 3.46
N ILE A 97 5.90 3.54 3.40
CA ILE A 97 4.63 2.89 3.05
C ILE A 97 4.73 2.31 1.63
N VAL A 98 5.19 3.11 0.67
CA VAL A 98 5.40 2.70 -0.72
C VAL A 98 6.32 1.48 -0.79
N GLY A 99 7.49 1.54 -0.17
CA GLY A 99 8.47 0.46 -0.19
C GLY A 99 7.96 -0.85 0.42
N PHE A 100 7.08 -0.77 1.43
CA PHE A 100 6.50 -1.98 2.04
C PHE A 100 5.39 -2.60 1.19
N MET A 101 4.67 -1.79 0.41
CA MET A 101 3.50 -2.26 -0.36
C MET A 101 3.81 -2.57 -1.83
N HIS A 102 5.00 -2.21 -2.35
CA HIS A 102 5.28 -2.19 -3.79
C HIS A 102 5.06 -3.54 -4.50
N ASP A 103 5.40 -4.64 -3.85
CA ASP A 103 5.39 -5.98 -4.44
C ASP A 103 4.06 -6.76 -4.25
N MET A 104 3.02 -6.16 -3.63
CA MET A 104 1.74 -6.83 -3.39
C MET A 104 1.08 -7.37 -4.66
N GLY A 105 1.32 -6.73 -5.80
CA GLY A 105 0.73 -7.13 -7.07
C GLY A 105 1.20 -8.49 -7.59
N ASN A 106 2.32 -9.02 -7.09
CA ASN A 106 2.77 -10.39 -7.38
C ASN A 106 1.75 -11.45 -6.92
N ALA A 107 0.83 -11.09 -6.02
CA ALA A 107 -0.29 -11.95 -5.64
C ALA A 107 -1.26 -12.22 -6.81
N ILE A 108 -1.32 -11.32 -7.78
CA ILE A 108 -2.21 -11.40 -8.95
C ILE A 108 -1.42 -11.89 -10.17
N ASN A 109 -0.37 -11.16 -10.56
CA ASN A 109 0.42 -11.49 -11.74
C ASN A 109 1.80 -10.85 -11.68
N ARG A 110 2.84 -11.58 -12.10
CA ARG A 110 4.23 -11.08 -12.11
C ARG A 110 4.47 -10.00 -13.18
N HIS A 111 3.88 -10.12 -14.37
CA HIS A 111 4.14 -9.21 -15.49
C HIS A 111 3.60 -7.78 -15.25
N ALA A 112 2.49 -7.67 -14.57
CA ALA A 112 1.86 -6.37 -14.27
C ALA A 112 1.78 -6.14 -12.73
N HIS A 113 2.81 -6.60 -11.99
CA HIS A 113 2.78 -6.51 -10.53
C HIS A 113 2.78 -5.09 -10.00
N ALA A 114 3.41 -4.16 -10.69
CA ALA A 114 3.41 -2.76 -10.32
C ALA A 114 2.00 -2.15 -10.39
N GLU A 115 1.32 -2.33 -11.51
CA GLU A 115 -0.03 -1.83 -11.75
C GLU A 115 -1.06 -2.48 -10.82
N TYR A 116 -1.00 -3.80 -10.66
CA TYR A 116 -1.87 -4.50 -9.71
C TYR A 116 -1.56 -4.15 -8.26
N GLY A 117 -0.28 -3.95 -7.93
CA GLY A 117 0.15 -3.47 -6.62
C GLY A 117 -0.43 -2.09 -6.30
N ALA A 118 -0.42 -1.18 -7.25
CA ALA A 118 -1.01 0.16 -7.14
C ALA A 118 -2.53 0.10 -6.89
N LEU A 119 -3.25 -0.76 -7.62
CA LEU A 119 -4.70 -0.95 -7.44
C LEU A 119 -5.02 -1.55 -6.06
N LEU A 120 -4.29 -2.58 -5.62
CA LEU A 120 -4.45 -3.17 -4.30
C LEU A 120 -4.14 -2.16 -3.19
N ALA A 121 -3.08 -1.35 -3.35
CA ALA A 121 -2.75 -0.28 -2.43
C ALA A 121 -3.87 0.76 -2.34
N SER A 122 -4.42 1.20 -3.47
CA SER A 122 -5.55 2.12 -3.51
C SER A 122 -6.75 1.61 -2.71
N GLN A 123 -7.14 0.34 -2.90
CA GLN A 123 -8.27 -0.28 -2.19
C GLN A 123 -8.05 -0.39 -0.68
N ILE A 124 -6.82 -0.69 -0.24
CA ILE A 124 -6.49 -0.77 1.19
C ILE A 124 -6.48 0.63 1.80
N LEU A 125 -5.82 1.59 1.13
CA LEU A 125 -5.64 2.95 1.64
C LEU A 125 -6.94 3.76 1.64
N GLU A 126 -7.91 3.44 0.79
CA GLU A 126 -9.23 4.06 0.79
C GLU A 126 -9.97 3.89 2.12
N LYS A 127 -9.70 2.80 2.84
CA LYS A 127 -10.29 2.49 4.15
C LYS A 127 -9.60 3.19 5.32
N THR A 128 -8.62 4.05 5.02
CA THR A 128 -7.80 4.77 6.00
C THR A 128 -8.13 6.26 6.02
N ASP A 129 -7.51 7.00 6.93
CA ASP A 129 -7.61 8.46 7.03
C ASP A 129 -6.49 9.21 6.29
N LEU A 130 -5.66 8.50 5.53
CA LEU A 130 -4.64 9.12 4.68
C LEU A 130 -5.29 10.11 3.70
N PRO A 131 -4.75 11.35 3.59
CA PRO A 131 -5.21 12.31 2.60
C PRO A 131 -5.20 11.74 1.19
N ILE A 132 -6.15 12.15 0.36
CA ILE A 132 -6.24 11.67 -1.03
C ILE A 132 -4.97 12.00 -1.83
N THR A 133 -4.33 13.13 -1.53
CA THR A 133 -3.06 13.54 -2.12
C THR A 133 -1.94 12.54 -1.83
N ASP A 134 -1.82 12.11 -0.58
CA ASP A 134 -0.81 11.14 -0.16
C ASP A 134 -1.07 9.75 -0.76
N ARG A 135 -2.36 9.34 -0.79
CA ARG A 135 -2.76 8.10 -1.46
C ARG A 135 -2.41 8.11 -2.94
N ALA A 136 -2.62 9.25 -3.63
CA ALA A 136 -2.27 9.39 -5.04
C ALA A 136 -0.75 9.25 -5.26
N ILE A 137 0.08 9.84 -4.40
CA ILE A 137 1.54 9.70 -4.43
C ILE A 137 1.95 8.23 -4.25
N ILE A 138 1.41 7.56 -3.23
CA ILE A 138 1.72 6.15 -2.94
C ILE A 138 1.34 5.26 -4.13
N VAL A 139 0.13 5.40 -4.65
CA VAL A 139 -0.38 4.62 -5.78
C VAL A 139 0.45 4.85 -7.03
N SER A 140 0.77 6.12 -7.33
CA SER A 140 1.63 6.49 -8.47
C SER A 140 3.02 5.87 -8.35
N ALA A 141 3.66 5.99 -7.19
CA ALA A 141 5.00 5.46 -6.99
C ALA A 141 5.05 3.93 -7.11
N ILE A 142 4.04 3.22 -6.58
CA ILE A 142 3.92 1.76 -6.74
C ILE A 142 3.71 1.39 -8.20
N GLY A 143 2.79 2.06 -8.90
CA GLY A 143 2.46 1.74 -10.30
C GLY A 143 3.60 1.97 -11.29
N ASN A 144 4.58 2.81 -10.93
CA ASN A 144 5.71 3.15 -11.80
C ASN A 144 7.05 2.57 -11.34
N HIS A 145 7.07 1.61 -10.38
CA HIS A 145 8.34 1.13 -9.86
C HIS A 145 9.02 0.07 -10.73
N ASP A 146 8.28 -0.66 -11.55
CA ASP A 146 8.86 -1.60 -12.50
C ASP A 146 9.37 -0.84 -13.74
N GLU A 147 10.68 -0.80 -13.91
CA GLU A 147 11.33 -0.06 -15.00
C GLU A 147 11.07 -0.65 -16.39
N SER A 148 10.50 -1.86 -16.48
CA SER A 148 10.08 -2.42 -17.77
C SER A 148 8.80 -1.80 -18.31
N THR A 149 7.95 -1.23 -17.43
CA THR A 149 6.66 -0.63 -17.77
C THR A 149 6.50 0.80 -17.29
N GLY A 150 7.30 1.24 -16.34
CA GLY A 150 7.23 2.55 -15.70
C GLY A 150 8.58 3.24 -15.58
N GLY A 151 8.67 4.19 -14.65
CA GLY A 151 9.89 4.93 -14.36
C GLY A 151 9.70 5.93 -13.23
N ALA A 152 10.78 6.59 -12.81
CA ALA A 152 10.74 7.58 -11.75
C ALA A 152 9.95 8.83 -12.19
N VAL A 153 8.76 9.02 -11.61
CA VAL A 153 7.87 10.16 -11.90
C VAL A 153 7.97 11.26 -10.83
N ASP A 154 8.53 10.93 -9.67
CA ASP A 154 8.75 11.83 -8.53
C ASP A 154 9.91 11.30 -7.65
N PRO A 155 10.35 12.07 -6.64
CA PRO A 155 11.42 11.64 -5.75
C PRO A 155 11.13 10.38 -4.94
N ILE A 156 9.85 10.10 -4.62
CA ILE A 156 9.42 8.91 -3.87
C ILE A 156 9.56 7.67 -4.74
N SER A 157 9.07 7.72 -5.99
CA SER A 157 9.23 6.62 -6.95
C SER A 157 10.70 6.37 -7.30
N ALA A 158 11.51 7.45 -7.45
CA ALA A 158 12.95 7.32 -7.67
C ALA A 158 13.65 6.60 -6.52
N ALA A 159 13.36 6.99 -5.27
CA ALA A 159 13.94 6.35 -4.09
C ALA A 159 13.51 4.89 -3.96
N LEU A 160 12.25 4.56 -4.28
CA LEU A 160 11.75 3.19 -4.31
C LEU A 160 12.53 2.34 -5.32
N ILE A 161 12.62 2.78 -6.59
CA ILE A 161 13.29 2.05 -7.66
C ILE A 161 14.76 1.77 -7.29
N ILE A 162 15.48 2.78 -6.80
CA ILE A 162 16.87 2.62 -6.37
C ILE A 162 16.97 1.61 -5.22
N ALA A 163 16.11 1.73 -4.21
CA ALA A 163 16.12 0.87 -3.03
C ALA A 163 15.86 -0.60 -3.39
N ASP A 164 14.88 -0.87 -4.25
CA ASP A 164 14.55 -2.21 -4.72
C ASP A 164 15.71 -2.82 -5.52
N LYS A 165 16.29 -2.09 -6.48
CA LYS A 165 17.43 -2.55 -7.30
C LYS A 165 18.71 -2.81 -6.50
N THR A 166 18.90 -2.18 -5.37
CA THR A 166 20.07 -2.40 -4.50
C THR A 166 19.97 -3.67 -3.65
N ASP A 167 18.90 -4.44 -3.73
CA ASP A 167 18.85 -5.75 -3.06
C ASP A 167 19.53 -6.85 -3.86
N VAL A 168 20.85 -6.88 -3.77
CA VAL A 168 21.75 -7.81 -4.52
C VAL A 168 21.47 -9.28 -4.18
N ARG A 169 20.82 -9.60 -3.06
CA ARG A 169 20.49 -10.98 -2.66
C ARG A 169 19.49 -11.63 -3.59
N ARG A 170 18.63 -10.84 -4.23
CA ARG A 170 17.66 -11.30 -5.24
C ARG A 170 18.33 -11.87 -6.49
N THR A 171 19.44 -11.29 -6.93
CA THR A 171 20.13 -11.68 -8.15
C THR A 171 21.02 -12.91 -8.00
N ALA A 172 21.55 -13.17 -6.80
CA ALA A 172 22.51 -14.27 -6.57
C ALA A 172 21.82 -15.65 -6.54
N SER A 173 20.56 -15.74 -6.07
CA SER A 173 19.85 -17.02 -6.00
C SER A 173 19.19 -17.41 -7.33
N ALA A 174 18.78 -16.44 -8.15
CA ALA A 174 18.21 -16.71 -9.47
C ALA A 174 19.19 -17.42 -10.42
N ARG A 175 20.50 -17.15 -10.31
CA ARG A 175 21.53 -17.79 -11.14
C ARG A 175 21.81 -19.27 -10.80
N ARG A 176 21.39 -19.77 -9.64
CA ARG A 176 21.68 -21.14 -9.20
C ARG A 176 20.63 -22.18 -9.58
N ARG A 177 19.48 -21.80 -10.14
CA ARG A 177 18.36 -22.71 -10.42
C ARG A 177 18.04 -22.92 -11.89
N TRP A 178 18.87 -22.45 -12.80
CA TRP A 178 18.67 -22.76 -14.22
C TRP A 178 19.26 -24.14 -14.52
N HIS A 179 18.51 -25.20 -14.26
CA HIS A 179 18.74 -26.51 -14.90
C HIS A 179 17.83 -26.62 -16.12
N PRO A 180 18.37 -26.74 -17.34
CA PRO A 180 17.56 -27.07 -18.50
C PRO A 180 17.07 -28.51 -18.36
N LEU A 181 15.78 -28.69 -18.09
CA LEU A 181 15.10 -29.94 -18.35
C LEU A 181 14.88 -30.02 -19.86
N ILE A 182 15.96 -30.28 -20.61
CA ILE A 182 15.84 -30.81 -21.96
C ILE A 182 16.30 -32.26 -21.86
N SER A 183 15.35 -33.15 -21.64
CA SER A 183 15.51 -34.55 -21.94
C SER A 183 15.37 -34.69 -23.45
N THR A 184 16.49 -34.82 -24.13
CA THR A 184 16.54 -35.38 -25.47
C THR A 184 16.19 -36.86 -25.37
N THR A 185 14.99 -37.25 -25.78
CA THR A 185 14.70 -38.61 -26.22
C THR A 185 14.77 -38.61 -27.74
N ALA A 186 15.77 -39.30 -28.23
CA ALA A 186 15.87 -39.75 -29.61
C ALA A 186 14.77 -40.75 -29.93
#